data_add4a834423170dfee452e0ec765369d
#
_entry.id   add4a834423170dfee452e0ec765369d
#
_cell.length_a   1.000
_cell.length_b   1.000
_cell.length_c   1.000
_cell.angle_alpha   90.00
_cell.angle_beta   90.00
_cell.angle_gamma   90.00
#
_symmetry.space_group_name_H-M   'P 1'
#
loop_
_entity.id
_entity.type
_entity.pdbx_description
1 polymer ?
#
loop_
_entity_poly.entity_id
_entity_poly.type
_entity_poly.pdbx_seq_one_letter_code
_entity_poly.pdbx_strand_id
1 'polypeptide(L)'
;MNTQGAFFTTGELDTLRTHGIVVHAQRVIFDAQPPMTPARLAAVQAQCAGPLPSGLVALWQQTAGGRLDYDLTLRMNDCEEAVSWCELFWDGSDGERDLAGWIAYEKERTGIDLLRRLPIGGFESTDRIYAAIGNGDVGTGHVLAWKQALPQAWSHAMHTDGECTIAADLPGALAALQLHEDPLDPAGEYFTGQTLLEYLDERHEDHELPLDLADKLVAFYRRAIVDWRTPLREGTIADQGATAHIALRHAIATDDATLVSALAAAGVRFGEPLQGSATATDLAVAHGAYQAAEALVDAGAPVSADALEHIEGALSPALTAQLLAAGALPSAAAMAQCVACGAPASARLIGEALSAAEVDVGPAFDTARTDLLTELEASLVEVQHDELAHYLGPEGLLRRVEHLRSFEL
;
A
#
# COMPACT_ATOMS: atom_id res chain seq x y z
N MET A 1 11.36 -24.72 -17.07
CA MET A 1 11.46 -24.20 -18.45
C MET A 1 11.48 -22.69 -18.34
N ASN A 2 12.51 -22.04 -18.89
CA ASN A 2 12.70 -20.58 -18.75
C ASN A 2 11.73 -19.87 -19.70
N THR A 3 10.57 -19.44 -19.20
CA THR A 3 9.54 -18.73 -20.00
C THR A 3 9.96 -17.30 -20.40
N GLN A 4 11.07 -16.77 -19.85
CA GLN A 4 11.63 -15.46 -20.21
C GLN A 4 12.07 -15.40 -21.68
N GLY A 5 12.65 -16.48 -22.24
CA GLY A 5 13.10 -16.52 -23.63
C GLY A 5 11.97 -16.51 -24.70
N ALA A 6 10.69 -16.60 -24.27
CA ALA A 6 9.56 -16.56 -25.20
C ALA A 6 8.99 -15.13 -25.43
N PHE A 7 9.18 -14.19 -24.48
CA PHE A 7 8.63 -12.84 -24.61
C PHE A 7 9.64 -11.85 -25.21
N PHE A 8 10.87 -11.87 -24.73
CA PHE A 8 11.98 -11.07 -25.25
C PHE A 8 13.00 -11.95 -25.95
N THR A 9 13.57 -11.45 -27.04
CA THR A 9 14.77 -12.02 -27.65
C THR A 9 16.01 -11.71 -26.80
N THR A 10 17.09 -12.45 -27.01
CA THR A 10 18.37 -12.16 -26.31
C THR A 10 18.88 -10.75 -26.61
N GLY A 11 18.76 -10.27 -27.87
CA GLY A 11 19.18 -8.93 -28.24
C GLY A 11 18.34 -7.84 -27.54
N GLU A 12 17.03 -8.03 -27.38
CA GLU A 12 16.19 -7.11 -26.64
C GLU A 12 16.56 -7.07 -25.15
N LEU A 13 16.82 -8.24 -24.52
CA LEU A 13 17.28 -8.29 -23.13
C LEU A 13 18.65 -7.62 -22.94
N ASP A 14 19.55 -7.76 -23.91
CA ASP A 14 20.84 -7.08 -23.87
C ASP A 14 20.67 -5.56 -24.02
N THR A 15 19.76 -5.11 -24.90
CA THR A 15 19.41 -3.69 -25.03
C THR A 15 18.81 -3.16 -23.75
N LEU A 16 17.79 -3.81 -23.17
CA LEU A 16 17.19 -3.42 -21.88
C LEU A 16 18.26 -3.27 -20.79
N ARG A 17 19.21 -4.23 -20.72
CA ARG A 17 20.28 -4.18 -19.71
C ARG A 17 21.19 -2.96 -19.90
N THR A 18 21.47 -2.52 -21.14
CA THR A 18 22.28 -1.31 -21.36
C THR A 18 21.60 -0.04 -20.89
N HIS A 19 20.26 -0.08 -20.71
CA HIS A 19 19.45 1.00 -20.17
C HIS A 19 19.05 0.80 -18.70
N GLY A 20 19.79 -0.04 -17.97
CA GLY A 20 19.55 -0.27 -16.55
C GLY A 20 18.27 -1.06 -16.27
N ILE A 21 17.82 -1.91 -17.20
CA ILE A 21 16.61 -2.72 -17.04
C ILE A 21 16.97 -4.20 -17.11
N VAL A 22 16.61 -4.95 -16.08
CA VAL A 22 16.80 -6.41 -15.99
C VAL A 22 15.45 -7.09 -15.80
N VAL A 23 15.20 -8.14 -16.59
CA VAL A 23 14.03 -9.01 -16.39
C VAL A 23 14.49 -10.27 -15.66
N HIS A 24 14.02 -10.46 -14.43
CA HIS A 24 14.35 -11.61 -13.59
C HIS A 24 13.11 -12.22 -12.94
N ALA A 25 12.98 -13.54 -12.98
CA ALA A 25 11.82 -14.27 -12.42
C ALA A 25 10.45 -13.63 -12.81
N GLN A 26 10.33 -13.19 -14.08
CA GLN A 26 9.15 -12.53 -14.65
C GLN A 26 8.80 -11.18 -14.02
N ARG A 27 9.75 -10.53 -13.37
CA ARG A 27 9.62 -9.15 -12.87
C ARG A 27 10.64 -8.25 -13.54
N VAL A 28 10.25 -6.99 -13.68
CA VAL A 28 11.11 -5.92 -14.18
C VAL A 28 11.85 -5.31 -12.99
N ILE A 29 13.16 -5.22 -13.10
CA ILE A 29 14.02 -4.48 -12.20
C ILE A 29 14.60 -3.34 -13.02
N PHE A 30 14.37 -2.10 -12.63
CA PHE A 30 14.88 -0.91 -13.29
C PHE A 30 15.89 -0.21 -12.40
N ASP A 31 16.60 0.76 -12.94
CA ASP A 31 17.81 1.32 -12.30
C ASP A 31 18.77 0.21 -11.85
N ALA A 32 18.82 -0.84 -12.67
CA ALA A 32 19.54 -2.06 -12.38
C ALA A 32 21.06 -1.83 -12.39
N GLN A 33 21.71 -2.23 -11.31
CA GLN A 33 23.13 -2.04 -11.10
C GLN A 33 23.95 -3.10 -11.85
N PRO A 34 25.24 -2.86 -12.12
CA PRO A 34 26.12 -3.89 -12.68
C PRO A 34 26.09 -5.18 -11.85
N PRO A 35 26.31 -6.35 -12.47
CA PRO A 35 26.41 -7.61 -11.76
C PRO A 35 27.43 -7.57 -10.61
N MET A 36 27.10 -8.22 -9.49
CA MET A 36 27.99 -8.30 -8.34
C MET A 36 29.25 -9.08 -8.68
N THR A 37 30.41 -8.51 -8.39
CA THR A 37 31.69 -9.18 -8.65
C THR A 37 31.88 -10.42 -7.77
N PRO A 38 32.66 -11.44 -8.20
CA PRO A 38 32.97 -12.60 -7.36
C PRO A 38 33.60 -12.23 -6.02
N ALA A 39 34.42 -11.18 -5.99
CA ALA A 39 35.03 -10.69 -4.75
C ALA A 39 34.00 -10.11 -3.80
N ARG A 40 33.00 -9.35 -4.32
CA ARG A 40 31.91 -8.81 -3.50
C ARG A 40 30.98 -9.91 -3.00
N LEU A 41 30.62 -10.88 -3.84
CA LEU A 41 29.86 -12.06 -3.44
C LEU A 41 30.54 -12.80 -2.29
N ALA A 42 31.85 -13.02 -2.38
CA ALA A 42 32.64 -13.66 -1.32
C ALA A 42 32.66 -12.81 -0.03
N ALA A 43 32.74 -11.49 -0.15
CA ALA A 43 32.69 -10.58 1.00
C ALA A 43 31.35 -10.62 1.71
N VAL A 44 30.23 -10.65 0.99
CA VAL A 44 28.89 -10.80 1.57
C VAL A 44 28.72 -12.20 2.18
N GLN A 45 29.17 -13.25 1.48
CA GLN A 45 29.15 -14.63 1.99
C GLN A 45 29.87 -14.76 3.34
N ALA A 46 31.00 -14.06 3.51
CA ALA A 46 31.75 -14.07 4.77
C ALA A 46 31.01 -13.41 5.95
N GLN A 47 29.95 -12.64 5.70
CA GLN A 47 29.09 -12.05 6.73
C GLN A 47 27.95 -12.98 7.17
N CYS A 48 27.79 -14.14 6.52
CA CYS A 48 26.65 -15.04 6.66
C CYS A 48 27.02 -16.31 7.40
N ALA A 49 26.07 -16.86 8.19
CA ALA A 49 26.25 -18.08 8.97
C ALA A 49 26.22 -19.36 8.12
N GLY A 50 25.90 -19.25 6.83
CA GLY A 50 25.82 -20.37 5.88
C GLY A 50 25.95 -19.92 4.44
N PRO A 51 25.80 -20.83 3.47
CA PRO A 51 25.89 -20.48 2.05
C PRO A 51 24.78 -19.53 1.64
N LEU A 52 25.10 -18.59 0.72
CA LEU A 52 24.10 -17.73 0.09
C LEU A 52 23.12 -18.59 -0.73
N PRO A 53 21.81 -18.28 -0.69
CA PRO A 53 20.82 -18.98 -1.50
C PRO A 53 21.12 -18.87 -2.99
N SER A 54 21.01 -19.97 -3.74
CA SER A 54 21.33 -20.00 -5.18
C SER A 54 20.51 -19.03 -6.00
N GLY A 55 19.23 -18.81 -5.65
CA GLY A 55 18.35 -17.82 -6.31
C GLY A 55 18.86 -16.38 -6.14
N LEU A 56 19.39 -16.05 -4.96
CA LEU A 56 19.97 -14.74 -4.69
C LEU A 56 21.29 -14.54 -5.46
N VAL A 57 22.13 -15.57 -5.47
CA VAL A 57 23.38 -15.54 -6.26
C VAL A 57 23.06 -15.37 -7.76
N ALA A 58 22.05 -16.07 -8.26
CA ALA A 58 21.62 -15.97 -9.67
C ALA A 58 21.09 -14.57 -10.01
N LEU A 59 20.38 -13.90 -9.10
CA LEU A 59 19.97 -12.51 -9.27
C LEU A 59 21.21 -11.59 -9.30
N TRP A 60 22.09 -11.69 -8.31
CA TRP A 60 23.27 -10.84 -8.20
C TRP A 60 24.32 -11.03 -9.31
N GLN A 61 24.26 -12.15 -10.02
CA GLN A 61 25.02 -12.35 -11.26
C GLN A 61 24.42 -11.63 -12.47
N GLN A 62 23.18 -11.13 -12.38
CA GLN A 62 22.53 -10.32 -13.42
C GLN A 62 22.52 -8.83 -13.05
N THR A 63 22.24 -8.52 -11.79
CA THR A 63 22.26 -7.19 -11.22
C THR A 63 22.62 -7.26 -9.74
N ALA A 64 23.49 -6.36 -9.25
CA ALA A 64 23.79 -6.27 -7.82
C ALA A 64 22.60 -5.75 -7.01
N GLY A 65 21.73 -4.96 -7.64
CA GLY A 65 20.54 -4.36 -7.07
C GLY A 65 19.78 -3.57 -8.11
N GLY A 66 18.83 -2.74 -7.66
CA GLY A 66 17.98 -1.92 -8.50
C GLY A 66 16.66 -1.63 -7.81
N ARG A 67 15.73 -1.06 -8.55
CA ARG A 67 14.40 -0.67 -8.04
C ARG A 67 13.31 -1.62 -8.56
N LEU A 68 12.28 -1.75 -7.74
CA LEU A 68 11.07 -2.50 -8.02
C LEU A 68 9.88 -1.56 -7.85
N ASP A 69 8.84 -1.76 -8.63
CA ASP A 69 7.61 -0.96 -8.53
C ASP A 69 6.42 -1.90 -8.68
N TYR A 70 6.08 -2.59 -7.59
CA TYR A 70 5.02 -3.59 -7.51
C TYR A 70 4.34 -3.53 -6.15
N ASP A 71 3.10 -3.95 -6.11
CA ASP A 71 2.38 -4.20 -4.88
C ASP A 71 2.82 -5.53 -4.24
N LEU A 72 2.93 -5.51 -2.93
CA LEU A 72 3.10 -6.70 -2.10
C LEU A 72 2.18 -6.59 -0.88
N THR A 73 1.13 -7.40 -0.84
CA THR A 73 0.25 -7.49 0.31
C THR A 73 0.47 -8.83 1.00
N LEU A 74 0.71 -8.79 2.30
CA LEU A 74 1.04 -9.96 3.10
C LEU A 74 0.17 -10.02 4.35
N ARG A 75 -0.10 -11.22 4.86
CA ARG A 75 -0.79 -11.39 6.14
C ARG A 75 0.24 -11.38 7.27
N MET A 76 0.17 -10.36 8.12
CA MET A 76 1.01 -10.17 9.31
C MET A 76 0.12 -9.91 10.52
N ASN A 77 0.40 -10.54 11.66
CA ASN A 77 -0.35 -10.34 12.91
C ASN A 77 -1.89 -10.39 12.74
N ASP A 78 -2.35 -11.35 11.91
CA ASP A 78 -3.76 -11.54 11.53
C ASP A 78 -4.40 -10.41 10.69
N CYS A 79 -3.60 -9.42 10.24
CA CYS A 79 -4.03 -8.34 9.36
C CYS A 79 -3.42 -8.49 7.96
N GLU A 80 -4.08 -7.96 6.94
CA GLU A 80 -3.47 -7.72 5.63
C GLU A 80 -2.70 -6.40 5.65
N GLU A 81 -1.41 -6.47 5.33
CA GLU A 81 -0.51 -5.32 5.32
C GLU A 81 0.16 -5.17 3.96
N ALA A 82 0.17 -3.96 3.45
CA ALA A 82 1.01 -3.59 2.32
C ALA A 82 2.47 -3.52 2.81
N VAL A 83 3.37 -4.17 2.08
CA VAL A 83 4.81 -4.16 2.36
C VAL A 83 5.52 -3.54 1.17
N SER A 84 6.30 -2.51 1.42
CA SER A 84 7.04 -1.81 0.38
C SER A 84 8.36 -2.53 0.09
N TRP A 85 8.44 -3.15 -1.08
CA TRP A 85 9.69 -3.71 -1.60
C TRP A 85 10.12 -2.93 -2.83
N CYS A 86 10.48 -1.65 -2.61
CA CYS A 86 10.81 -0.72 -3.70
C CYS A 86 12.26 -0.86 -4.16
N GLU A 87 13.13 -1.39 -3.31
CA GLU A 87 14.57 -1.45 -3.58
C GLU A 87 15.15 -2.83 -3.29
N LEU A 88 16.04 -3.28 -4.18
CA LEU A 88 17.01 -4.35 -3.95
C LEU A 88 18.31 -3.69 -3.51
N PHE A 89 18.79 -3.94 -2.29
CA PHE A 89 19.94 -3.24 -1.72
C PHE A 89 21.25 -3.58 -2.43
N TRP A 90 22.04 -2.56 -2.75
CA TRP A 90 23.38 -2.66 -3.31
C TRP A 90 24.35 -1.66 -2.65
N ASP A 91 25.64 -1.75 -2.98
CA ASP A 91 26.63 -0.78 -2.49
C ASP A 91 26.45 0.54 -3.26
N GLY A 92 25.89 1.55 -2.62
CA GLY A 92 25.53 2.83 -3.22
C GLY A 92 24.02 3.04 -3.39
N SER A 93 23.17 2.21 -2.75
CA SER A 93 21.73 2.47 -2.63
C SER A 93 21.48 3.89 -2.12
N ASP A 94 20.47 4.56 -2.69
CA ASP A 94 20.07 5.92 -2.28
C ASP A 94 19.26 5.95 -0.98
N GLY A 95 18.88 4.79 -0.45
CA GLY A 95 18.13 4.66 0.78
C GLY A 95 18.93 5.10 2.01
N GLU A 96 18.31 4.94 3.19
CA GLU A 96 18.92 5.29 4.48
C GLU A 96 20.29 4.61 4.69
N ARG A 97 20.47 3.42 4.12
CA ARG A 97 21.73 2.66 4.14
C ARG A 97 21.91 1.85 2.85
N ASP A 98 23.14 1.71 2.44
CA ASP A 98 23.52 0.73 1.41
C ASP A 98 23.50 -0.72 1.96
N LEU A 99 23.75 -1.71 1.09
CA LEU A 99 23.80 -3.13 1.48
C LEU A 99 24.78 -3.39 2.63
N ALA A 100 25.98 -2.75 2.59
CA ALA A 100 26.97 -2.89 3.65
C ALA A 100 26.49 -2.27 4.96
N GLY A 101 25.85 -1.11 4.89
CA GLY A 101 25.25 -0.41 6.02
C GLY A 101 24.11 -1.22 6.65
N TRP A 102 23.24 -1.84 5.84
CA TRP A 102 22.19 -2.72 6.34
C TRP A 102 22.74 -3.99 7.00
N ILE A 103 23.77 -4.60 6.44
CA ILE A 103 24.47 -5.74 7.05
C ILE A 103 25.06 -5.34 8.42
N ALA A 104 25.70 -4.17 8.49
CA ALA A 104 26.29 -3.67 9.74
C ALA A 104 25.20 -3.39 10.79
N TYR A 105 24.13 -2.71 10.41
CA TYR A 105 22.97 -2.44 11.26
C TYR A 105 22.34 -3.72 11.84
N GLU A 106 22.12 -4.74 10.99
CA GLU A 106 21.53 -6.00 11.44
C GLU A 106 22.43 -6.73 12.46
N LYS A 107 23.74 -6.69 12.28
CA LYS A 107 24.69 -7.24 13.24
C LYS A 107 24.67 -6.51 14.56
N GLU A 108 24.67 -5.19 14.54
CA GLU A 108 24.58 -4.35 15.74
C GLU A 108 23.26 -4.60 16.48
N ARG A 109 22.13 -4.57 15.78
CA ARG A 109 20.79 -4.77 16.34
C ARG A 109 20.62 -6.15 16.98
N THR A 110 21.17 -7.20 16.35
CA THR A 110 21.00 -8.59 16.80
C THR A 110 22.12 -9.07 17.72
N GLY A 111 23.26 -8.39 17.76
CA GLY A 111 24.46 -8.83 18.47
C GLY A 111 25.10 -10.10 17.87
N ILE A 112 24.83 -10.41 16.60
CA ILE A 112 25.28 -11.63 15.91
C ILE A 112 26.37 -11.31 14.90
N ASP A 113 27.53 -11.97 15.00
CA ASP A 113 28.65 -11.76 14.08
C ASP A 113 28.38 -12.27 12.66
N LEU A 114 27.69 -13.41 12.54
CA LEU A 114 27.34 -14.04 11.26
C LEU A 114 25.82 -14.07 11.09
N LEU A 115 25.33 -13.40 10.07
CA LEU A 115 23.90 -13.26 9.81
C LEU A 115 23.24 -14.58 9.39
N ARG A 116 22.12 -14.89 10.01
CA ARG A 116 21.20 -15.97 9.59
C ARG A 116 20.08 -15.47 8.69
N ARG A 117 19.91 -14.16 8.61
CA ARG A 117 18.98 -13.45 7.73
C ARG A 117 19.73 -12.29 7.11
N LEU A 118 19.80 -12.27 5.81
CA LEU A 118 20.51 -11.24 5.06
C LEU A 118 19.51 -10.22 4.55
N PRO A 119 19.61 -8.94 4.89
CA PRO A 119 18.76 -7.90 4.32
C PRO A 119 19.07 -7.75 2.83
N ILE A 120 18.07 -7.89 1.96
CA ILE A 120 18.24 -7.88 0.50
C ILE A 120 17.44 -6.79 -0.19
N GLY A 121 16.55 -6.09 0.53
CA GLY A 121 15.71 -5.04 -0.01
C GLY A 121 14.72 -4.51 1.03
N GLY A 122 13.84 -3.62 0.59
CA GLY A 122 12.81 -3.01 1.40
C GLY A 122 12.53 -1.57 0.99
N PHE A 123 12.08 -0.78 1.96
CA PHE A 123 11.84 0.64 1.81
C PHE A 123 12.27 1.37 3.10
N GLU A 124 13.19 2.27 3.02
CA GLU A 124 13.71 3.07 4.13
C GLU A 124 13.96 2.23 5.41
N SER A 125 13.48 2.70 6.58
CA SER A 125 13.56 1.97 7.84
C SER A 125 12.31 1.17 8.18
N THR A 126 11.22 1.32 7.42
CA THR A 126 9.89 0.80 7.76
C THR A 126 9.66 -0.63 7.31
N ASP A 127 10.18 -1.00 6.14
CA ASP A 127 9.97 -2.32 5.54
C ASP A 127 11.30 -2.98 5.19
N ARG A 128 11.44 -4.26 5.50
CA ARG A 128 12.66 -5.01 5.28
C ARG A 128 12.39 -6.38 4.68
N ILE A 129 13.13 -6.70 3.64
CA ILE A 129 13.09 -8.02 3.01
C ILE A 129 14.39 -8.74 3.28
N TYR A 130 14.27 -9.96 3.77
CA TYR A 130 15.40 -10.81 4.14
C TYR A 130 15.44 -12.10 3.34
N ALA A 131 16.64 -12.56 3.02
CA ALA A 131 16.89 -13.94 2.62
C ALA A 131 17.38 -14.75 3.83
N ALA A 132 16.73 -15.87 4.12
CA ALA A 132 17.15 -16.78 5.19
C ALA A 132 18.44 -17.52 4.79
N ILE A 133 19.44 -17.52 5.70
CA ILE A 133 20.78 -18.08 5.50
C ILE A 133 21.04 -19.17 6.53
N GLY A 134 21.41 -20.35 6.05
CA GLY A 134 21.81 -21.45 6.93
C GLY A 134 20.65 -22.14 7.64
N ASN A 135 20.97 -23.01 8.61
CA ASN A 135 20.03 -23.84 9.32
C ASN A 135 19.37 -23.06 10.50
N GLY A 136 18.51 -22.09 10.19
CA GLY A 136 17.66 -21.44 11.19
C GLY A 136 16.28 -22.10 11.30
N ASP A 137 15.38 -21.50 12.08
CA ASP A 137 13.99 -21.93 12.25
C ASP A 137 13.19 -21.88 10.93
N VAL A 138 13.65 -21.03 9.99
CA VAL A 138 13.13 -20.91 8.64
C VAL A 138 14.10 -21.59 7.66
N GLY A 139 13.60 -22.31 6.67
CA GLY A 139 14.41 -23.03 5.67
C GLY A 139 15.36 -22.07 4.93
N THR A 140 16.58 -22.53 4.63
CA THR A 140 17.57 -21.76 3.87
C THR A 140 17.00 -21.36 2.50
N GLY A 141 17.10 -20.07 2.17
CA GLY A 141 16.61 -19.52 0.91
C GLY A 141 15.20 -18.94 0.98
N HIS A 142 14.45 -19.19 2.07
CA HIS A 142 13.18 -18.52 2.28
C HIS A 142 13.37 -17.00 2.27
N VAL A 143 12.40 -16.30 1.70
CA VAL A 143 12.35 -14.84 1.71
C VAL A 143 11.28 -14.41 2.69
N LEU A 144 11.69 -13.51 3.58
CA LEU A 144 10.86 -13.01 4.69
C LEU A 144 10.65 -11.51 4.51
N ALA A 145 9.50 -11.04 4.93
CA ALA A 145 9.23 -9.61 5.11
C ALA A 145 9.14 -9.29 6.60
N TRP A 146 9.66 -8.14 6.97
CA TRP A 146 9.47 -7.49 8.26
C TRP A 146 8.96 -6.08 8.01
N LYS A 147 7.97 -5.67 8.81
CA LYS A 147 7.38 -4.33 8.76
C LYS A 147 7.36 -3.73 10.14
N GLN A 148 7.78 -2.47 10.25
CA GLN A 148 7.76 -1.71 11.48
C GLN A 148 6.32 -1.36 11.89
N ALA A 149 6.05 -1.45 13.18
CA ALA A 149 4.84 -0.93 13.78
C ALA A 149 4.71 0.59 13.60
N LEU A 150 3.50 1.07 13.36
CA LEU A 150 3.20 2.49 13.33
C LEU A 150 2.56 2.94 14.66
N PRO A 151 2.64 4.25 14.99
CA PRO A 151 2.04 4.78 16.20
C PRO A 151 0.54 4.52 16.28
N GLN A 152 -0.01 4.37 17.50
CA GLN A 152 -1.44 4.12 17.71
C GLN A 152 -2.38 5.21 17.16
N ALA A 153 -1.86 6.42 16.95
CA ALA A 153 -2.61 7.50 16.32
C ALA A 153 -2.96 7.20 14.84
N TRP A 154 -2.29 6.23 14.23
CA TRP A 154 -2.55 5.76 12.85
C TRP A 154 -3.52 4.58 12.92
N SER A 155 -4.80 4.86 13.08
CA SER A 155 -5.84 3.90 13.44
C SER A 155 -5.98 2.69 12.50
N HIS A 156 -5.53 2.78 11.26
CA HIS A 156 -5.62 1.70 10.26
C HIS A 156 -4.29 0.99 10.01
N ALA A 157 -3.35 1.11 10.94
CA ALA A 157 -2.02 0.56 10.83
C ALA A 157 -1.77 -0.56 11.84
N MET A 158 -0.75 -1.36 11.55
CA MET A 158 -0.25 -2.38 12.47
C MET A 158 0.51 -1.69 13.62
N HIS A 159 0.16 -2.01 14.88
CA HIS A 159 0.74 -1.38 16.09
C HIS A 159 1.81 -2.22 16.79
N THR A 160 2.16 -3.36 16.22
CA THR A 160 3.28 -4.21 16.65
C THR A 160 4.04 -4.65 15.41
N ASP A 161 5.37 -4.69 15.50
CA ASP A 161 6.19 -5.18 14.39
C ASP A 161 5.68 -6.52 13.87
N GLY A 162 5.59 -6.65 12.57
CA GLY A 162 5.14 -7.86 11.90
C GLY A 162 6.27 -8.55 11.14
N GLU A 163 6.21 -9.86 11.09
CA GLU A 163 7.10 -10.67 10.26
C GLU A 163 6.33 -11.83 9.65
N CYS A 164 6.57 -12.10 8.37
CA CYS A 164 6.04 -13.29 7.72
C CYS A 164 6.98 -13.82 6.63
N THR A 165 6.75 -15.05 6.19
CA THR A 165 7.44 -15.62 5.03
C THR A 165 6.68 -15.27 3.76
N ILE A 166 7.36 -14.63 2.80
CA ILE A 166 6.81 -14.35 1.47
C ILE A 166 6.79 -15.65 0.65
N ALA A 167 7.94 -16.33 0.56
CA ALA A 167 8.06 -17.56 -0.22
C ALA A 167 9.25 -18.44 0.24
N ALA A 168 9.29 -19.67 -0.26
CA ALA A 168 10.36 -20.63 0.03
C ALA A 168 11.68 -20.31 -0.72
N ASP A 169 11.63 -19.44 -1.74
CA ASP A 169 12.81 -19.00 -2.50
C ASP A 169 12.60 -17.61 -3.11
N LEU A 170 13.67 -17.01 -3.62
CA LEU A 170 13.63 -15.68 -4.22
C LEU A 170 12.77 -15.60 -5.50
N PRO A 171 12.81 -16.55 -6.44
CA PRO A 171 11.88 -16.55 -7.57
C PRO A 171 10.41 -16.55 -7.16
N GLY A 172 10.06 -17.32 -6.14
CA GLY A 172 8.70 -17.34 -5.58
C GLY A 172 8.33 -16.03 -4.92
N ALA A 173 9.27 -15.41 -4.19
CA ALA A 173 9.03 -14.10 -3.57
C ALA A 173 8.85 -13.00 -4.63
N LEU A 174 9.65 -13.00 -5.68
CA LEU A 174 9.45 -12.07 -6.81
C LEU A 174 8.12 -12.35 -7.53
N ALA A 175 7.69 -13.59 -7.65
CA ALA A 175 6.39 -13.93 -8.22
C ALA A 175 5.20 -13.42 -7.38
N ALA A 176 5.38 -13.22 -6.07
CA ALA A 176 4.37 -12.64 -5.19
C ALA A 176 4.17 -11.13 -5.39
N LEU A 177 5.14 -10.44 -6.02
CA LEU A 177 5.00 -9.05 -6.42
C LEU A 177 3.96 -8.95 -7.54
N GLN A 178 2.96 -8.09 -7.39
CA GLN A 178 1.81 -7.98 -8.29
C GLN A 178 1.52 -6.53 -8.63
N LEU A 179 0.58 -6.29 -9.51
CA LEU A 179 -0.05 -5.01 -9.73
C LEU A 179 -1.53 -5.15 -9.39
N HIS A 180 -2.00 -4.37 -8.43
CA HIS A 180 -3.41 -4.38 -8.06
C HIS A 180 -4.24 -3.59 -9.08
N GLU A 181 -3.64 -2.56 -9.67
CA GLU A 181 -4.24 -1.71 -10.69
C GLU A 181 -3.41 -1.73 -11.99
N ASP A 182 -4.04 -1.31 -13.08
CA ASP A 182 -3.34 -1.11 -14.34
C ASP A 182 -2.56 0.22 -14.29
N PRO A 183 -1.22 0.22 -14.40
CA PRO A 183 -0.44 1.45 -14.31
C PRO A 183 -0.74 2.46 -15.44
N LEU A 184 -1.40 2.02 -16.52
CA LEU A 184 -1.84 2.92 -17.61
C LEU A 184 -3.27 3.46 -17.40
N ASP A 185 -4.01 2.93 -16.44
CA ASP A 185 -5.36 3.38 -16.11
C ASP A 185 -5.52 3.43 -14.58
N PRO A 186 -4.80 4.34 -13.91
CA PRO A 186 -4.83 4.44 -12.47
C PRO A 186 -6.13 5.05 -11.96
N ALA A 187 -6.67 4.50 -10.87
CA ALA A 187 -7.87 5.01 -10.20
C ALA A 187 -7.60 6.18 -9.23
N GLY A 188 -6.36 6.63 -9.06
CA GLY A 188 -5.98 7.65 -8.07
C GLY A 188 -4.71 8.42 -8.43
N GLU A 189 -4.29 9.32 -7.52
CA GLU A 189 -3.10 10.17 -7.71
C GLU A 189 -1.78 9.42 -7.54
N TYR A 190 -1.79 8.38 -6.70
CA TYR A 190 -0.60 7.54 -6.45
C TYR A 190 -0.94 6.08 -6.73
N PHE A 191 -0.22 5.49 -7.64
CA PHE A 191 -0.41 4.10 -8.01
C PHE A 191 0.93 3.41 -8.29
N THR A 192 0.96 2.13 -8.04
CA THR A 192 2.12 1.28 -8.33
C THR A 192 2.33 1.19 -9.84
N GLY A 193 3.58 1.29 -10.26
CA GLY A 193 3.98 1.31 -11.68
C GLY A 193 4.34 2.69 -12.21
N GLN A 194 3.97 3.77 -11.52
CA GLN A 194 4.28 5.14 -11.95
C GLN A 194 5.79 5.39 -12.03
N THR A 195 6.54 4.96 -11.03
CA THR A 195 8.00 5.18 -11.00
C THR A 195 8.71 4.46 -12.16
N LEU A 196 8.24 3.25 -12.52
CA LEU A 196 8.76 2.57 -13.69
C LEU A 196 8.40 3.29 -14.99
N LEU A 197 7.16 3.78 -15.13
CA LEU A 197 6.73 4.50 -16.33
C LEU A 197 7.52 5.79 -16.50
N GLU A 198 7.71 6.58 -15.43
CA GLU A 198 8.54 7.78 -15.43
C GLU A 198 9.99 7.48 -15.84
N TYR A 199 10.58 6.41 -15.28
CA TYR A 199 11.92 5.96 -15.67
C TYR A 199 12.01 5.62 -17.16
N LEU A 200 10.99 5.00 -17.74
CA LEU A 200 10.96 4.66 -19.15
C LEU A 200 10.79 5.90 -20.04
N ASP A 201 9.97 6.85 -19.62
CA ASP A 201 9.76 8.12 -20.35
C ASP A 201 11.05 8.94 -20.38
N GLU A 202 11.76 9.07 -19.26
CA GLU A 202 13.07 9.73 -19.22
C GLU A 202 14.08 9.09 -20.18
N ARG A 203 14.16 7.74 -20.20
CA ARG A 203 15.05 7.02 -21.10
C ARG A 203 14.66 7.15 -22.58
N HIS A 204 13.36 7.33 -22.85
CA HIS A 204 12.87 7.57 -24.20
C HIS A 204 13.14 9.01 -24.67
N GLU A 205 12.94 10.01 -23.81
CA GLU A 205 13.22 11.44 -24.11
C GLU A 205 14.70 11.64 -24.48
N ASP A 206 15.59 10.95 -23.81
CA ASP A 206 17.03 10.94 -24.13
C ASP A 206 17.36 10.16 -25.44
N HIS A 207 16.35 9.62 -26.14
CA HIS A 207 16.47 8.78 -27.35
C HIS A 207 17.35 7.55 -27.18
N GLU A 208 17.51 7.08 -25.94
CA GLU A 208 18.35 5.92 -25.65
C GLU A 208 17.59 4.60 -25.80
N LEU A 209 16.36 4.52 -25.28
CA LEU A 209 15.52 3.31 -25.35
C LEU A 209 14.55 3.38 -26.54
N PRO A 210 14.55 2.38 -27.47
CA PRO A 210 13.58 2.31 -28.53
C PRO A 210 12.13 2.22 -28.03
N LEU A 211 11.22 3.04 -28.59
CA LEU A 211 9.83 3.12 -28.13
C LEU A 211 9.11 1.77 -28.20
N ASP A 212 9.30 1.02 -29.28
CA ASP A 212 8.69 -0.30 -29.46
C ASP A 212 9.17 -1.32 -28.40
N LEU A 213 10.39 -1.18 -27.91
CA LEU A 213 10.92 -2.02 -26.83
C LEU A 213 10.39 -1.53 -25.45
N ALA A 214 10.23 -0.22 -25.26
CA ALA A 214 9.60 0.33 -24.07
C ALA A 214 8.13 -0.14 -23.98
N ASP A 215 7.35 0.00 -25.04
CA ASP A 215 5.96 -0.49 -25.13
C ASP A 215 5.87 -1.99 -24.83
N LYS A 216 6.78 -2.77 -25.40
CA LYS A 216 6.87 -4.21 -25.14
C LYS A 216 7.17 -4.53 -23.69
N LEU A 217 8.04 -3.73 -23.05
CA LEU A 217 8.35 -3.88 -21.63
C LEU A 217 7.15 -3.54 -20.75
N VAL A 218 6.43 -2.46 -21.05
CA VAL A 218 5.18 -2.11 -20.36
C VAL A 218 4.14 -3.22 -20.49
N ALA A 219 3.97 -3.77 -21.70
CA ALA A 219 3.08 -4.91 -21.93
C ALA A 219 3.52 -6.16 -21.13
N PHE A 220 4.83 -6.37 -20.96
CA PHE A 220 5.35 -7.44 -20.09
C PHE A 220 5.09 -7.17 -18.62
N TYR A 221 5.33 -5.95 -18.16
CA TYR A 221 5.12 -5.50 -16.79
C TYR A 221 3.65 -5.68 -16.36
N ARG A 222 2.72 -5.26 -17.21
CA ARG A 222 1.27 -5.41 -17.00
C ARG A 222 0.79 -6.87 -16.88
N ARG A 223 1.62 -7.86 -17.19
CA ARG A 223 1.30 -9.29 -16.92
C ARG A 223 1.30 -9.61 -15.42
N ALA A 224 1.82 -8.71 -14.58
CA ALA A 224 1.73 -8.83 -13.13
C ALA A 224 0.38 -8.33 -12.57
N ILE A 225 -0.50 -7.74 -13.39
CA ILE A 225 -1.84 -7.31 -12.97
C ILE A 225 -2.65 -8.51 -12.51
N VAL A 226 -3.25 -8.38 -11.33
CA VAL A 226 -4.16 -9.40 -10.80
C VAL A 226 -5.47 -9.38 -11.55
N ASP A 227 -5.77 -10.46 -12.25
CA ASP A 227 -7.06 -10.61 -12.93
C ASP A 227 -8.14 -11.06 -11.94
N TRP A 228 -8.82 -10.10 -11.33
CA TRP A 228 -10.00 -10.34 -10.49
C TRP A 228 -11.31 -10.39 -11.30
N ARG A 229 -11.30 -9.87 -12.53
CA ARG A 229 -12.49 -9.77 -13.39
C ARG A 229 -12.95 -11.13 -13.89
N THR A 230 -12.01 -12.00 -14.24
CA THR A 230 -12.34 -13.37 -14.71
C THR A 230 -12.97 -14.22 -13.61
N PRO A 231 -12.38 -14.38 -12.39
CA PRO A 231 -13.03 -15.09 -11.30
C PRO A 231 -14.40 -14.51 -10.89
N LEU A 232 -14.56 -13.18 -10.95
CA LEU A 232 -15.85 -12.54 -10.68
C LEU A 232 -16.91 -12.97 -11.70
N ARG A 233 -16.56 -12.91 -12.99
CA ARG A 233 -17.48 -13.32 -14.06
C ARG A 233 -17.82 -14.82 -14.01
N GLU A 234 -16.87 -15.64 -13.58
CA GLU A 234 -17.04 -17.10 -13.44
C GLU A 234 -17.71 -17.50 -12.11
N GLY A 235 -17.91 -16.56 -11.19
CA GLY A 235 -18.53 -16.81 -9.88
C GLY A 235 -17.62 -17.56 -8.91
N THR A 236 -16.30 -17.54 -9.11
CA THR A 236 -15.30 -18.24 -8.29
C THR A 236 -14.47 -17.30 -7.41
N ILE A 237 -14.73 -16.00 -7.45
CA ILE A 237 -13.94 -14.98 -6.74
C ILE A 237 -14.01 -15.13 -5.21
N ALA A 238 -15.14 -15.60 -4.68
CA ALA A 238 -15.33 -15.80 -3.25
C ALA A 238 -14.36 -16.84 -2.63
N ASP A 239 -13.84 -17.76 -3.46
CA ASP A 239 -12.87 -18.77 -3.06
C ASP A 239 -11.41 -18.26 -3.13
N GLN A 240 -11.21 -17.01 -3.62
CA GLN A 240 -9.92 -16.38 -3.86
C GLN A 240 -9.79 -15.10 -3.00
N GLY A 241 -9.70 -15.25 -1.68
CA GLY A 241 -9.78 -14.15 -0.71
C GLY A 241 -8.92 -12.93 -1.08
N ALA A 242 -7.61 -13.12 -1.32
CA ALA A 242 -6.71 -12.01 -1.69
C ALA A 242 -7.14 -11.31 -3.00
N THR A 243 -7.55 -12.06 -4.02
CA THR A 243 -8.07 -11.51 -5.29
C THR A 243 -9.37 -10.75 -5.07
N ALA A 244 -10.28 -11.26 -4.21
CA ALA A 244 -11.52 -10.58 -3.85
C ALA A 244 -11.25 -9.25 -3.11
N HIS A 245 -10.24 -9.21 -2.24
CA HIS A 245 -9.84 -7.99 -1.53
C HIS A 245 -9.27 -6.93 -2.49
N ILE A 246 -8.51 -7.33 -3.51
CA ILE A 246 -8.03 -6.41 -4.57
C ILE A 246 -9.22 -5.83 -5.33
N ALA A 247 -10.18 -6.67 -5.76
CA ALA A 247 -11.39 -6.18 -6.42
C ALA A 247 -12.21 -5.22 -5.53
N LEU A 248 -12.27 -5.50 -4.24
CA LEU A 248 -12.98 -4.66 -3.27
C LEU A 248 -12.28 -3.31 -3.04
N ARG A 249 -10.93 -3.29 -2.94
CA ARG A 249 -10.16 -2.05 -2.89
C ARG A 249 -10.37 -1.21 -4.16
N HIS A 250 -10.37 -1.85 -5.33
CA HIS A 250 -10.68 -1.17 -6.59
C HIS A 250 -12.09 -0.56 -6.57
N ALA A 251 -13.10 -1.29 -6.09
CA ALA A 251 -14.46 -0.77 -5.96
C ALA A 251 -14.54 0.44 -5.03
N ILE A 252 -13.78 0.45 -3.93
CA ILE A 252 -13.69 1.58 -3.01
C ILE A 252 -12.96 2.75 -3.67
N ALA A 253 -11.79 2.53 -4.27
CA ALA A 253 -11.01 3.58 -4.91
C ALA A 253 -11.76 4.29 -6.05
N THR A 254 -12.63 3.57 -6.75
CA THR A 254 -13.46 4.09 -7.86
C THR A 254 -14.88 4.47 -7.47
N ASP A 255 -15.26 4.33 -6.20
CA ASP A 255 -16.62 4.51 -5.67
C ASP A 255 -17.69 3.71 -6.45
N ASP A 256 -17.34 2.46 -6.85
CA ASP A 256 -18.19 1.60 -7.71
C ASP A 256 -19.12 0.70 -6.89
N ALA A 257 -20.31 1.22 -6.56
CA ALA A 257 -21.40 0.47 -5.91
C ALA A 257 -21.86 -0.76 -6.70
N THR A 258 -21.73 -0.72 -8.04
CA THR A 258 -22.14 -1.86 -8.89
C THR A 258 -21.19 -3.02 -8.71
N LEU A 259 -19.89 -2.74 -8.64
CA LEU A 259 -18.88 -3.76 -8.37
C LEU A 259 -19.02 -4.35 -6.97
N VAL A 260 -19.28 -3.52 -5.94
CA VAL A 260 -19.57 -4.00 -4.57
C VAL A 260 -20.76 -4.97 -4.59
N SER A 261 -21.84 -4.58 -5.26
CA SER A 261 -23.04 -5.42 -5.38
C SER A 261 -22.76 -6.74 -6.12
N ALA A 262 -21.93 -6.70 -7.16
CA ALA A 262 -21.52 -7.90 -7.91
C ALA A 262 -20.65 -8.84 -7.05
N LEU A 263 -19.73 -8.31 -6.26
CA LEU A 263 -18.91 -9.07 -5.31
C LEU A 263 -19.77 -9.74 -4.25
N ALA A 264 -20.76 -9.01 -3.67
CA ALA A 264 -21.72 -9.54 -2.73
C ALA A 264 -22.55 -10.69 -3.36
N ALA A 265 -23.06 -10.50 -4.58
CA ALA A 265 -23.82 -11.52 -5.31
C ALA A 265 -22.98 -12.77 -5.65
N ALA A 266 -21.67 -12.60 -5.84
CA ALA A 266 -20.73 -13.72 -6.03
C ALA A 266 -20.34 -14.41 -4.72
N GLY A 267 -20.84 -13.95 -3.55
CA GLY A 267 -20.63 -14.58 -2.25
C GLY A 267 -19.36 -14.12 -1.53
N VAL A 268 -18.73 -13.02 -1.97
CA VAL A 268 -17.61 -12.41 -1.24
C VAL A 268 -18.10 -11.95 0.13
N ARG A 269 -17.33 -12.28 1.17
CA ARG A 269 -17.63 -11.87 2.54
C ARG A 269 -16.82 -10.63 2.90
N PHE A 270 -17.47 -9.60 3.42
CA PHE A 270 -16.86 -8.33 3.80
C PHE A 270 -16.46 -8.25 5.28
N GLY A 271 -16.46 -9.39 5.98
CA GLY A 271 -16.22 -9.45 7.43
C GLY A 271 -14.76 -9.45 7.86
N GLU A 272 -13.83 -9.64 6.93
CA GLU A 272 -12.40 -9.56 7.22
C GLU A 272 -11.91 -8.12 7.11
N PRO A 273 -10.95 -7.68 7.97
CA PRO A 273 -10.30 -6.39 7.78
C PRO A 273 -9.64 -6.31 6.41
N LEU A 274 -9.78 -5.16 5.76
CA LEU A 274 -9.25 -4.92 4.42
C LEU A 274 -7.89 -4.22 4.45
N GLN A 275 -7.64 -3.43 5.51
CA GLN A 275 -6.36 -2.77 5.76
C GLN A 275 -6.18 -2.57 7.26
N GLY A 276 -5.11 -3.10 7.84
CA GLY A 276 -4.94 -3.10 9.28
C GLY A 276 -6.16 -3.69 9.98
N SER A 277 -6.82 -2.95 10.87
CA SER A 277 -8.07 -3.31 11.51
C SER A 277 -9.34 -2.78 10.81
N ALA A 278 -9.17 -1.95 9.77
CA ALA A 278 -10.29 -1.29 9.09
C ALA A 278 -11.12 -2.27 8.25
N THR A 279 -12.44 -2.21 8.40
CA THR A 279 -13.37 -2.91 7.54
C THR A 279 -13.44 -2.25 6.16
N ALA A 280 -14.04 -2.93 5.18
CA ALA A 280 -14.29 -2.35 3.86
C ALA A 280 -15.18 -1.08 3.95
N THR A 281 -16.16 -1.07 4.87
CA THR A 281 -17.05 0.08 5.08
C THR A 281 -16.27 1.27 5.66
N ASP A 282 -15.39 1.03 6.64
CA ASP A 282 -14.56 2.09 7.25
C ASP A 282 -13.66 2.74 6.22
N LEU A 283 -13.00 1.92 5.39
CA LEU A 283 -12.16 2.42 4.30
C LEU A 283 -12.96 3.22 3.27
N ALA A 284 -14.14 2.73 2.87
CA ALA A 284 -14.99 3.44 1.92
C ALA A 284 -15.41 4.82 2.45
N VAL A 285 -15.76 4.91 3.75
CA VAL A 285 -16.08 6.19 4.40
C VAL A 285 -14.84 7.10 4.46
N ALA A 286 -13.70 6.57 4.86
CA ALA A 286 -12.43 7.31 4.95
C ALA A 286 -11.92 7.83 3.60
N HIS A 287 -12.21 7.11 2.51
CA HIS A 287 -11.87 7.54 1.15
C HIS A 287 -12.96 8.42 0.48
N GLY A 288 -14.06 8.73 1.19
CA GLY A 288 -15.18 9.45 0.59
C GLY A 288 -15.95 8.68 -0.48
N ALA A 289 -15.75 7.37 -0.57
CA ALA A 289 -16.38 6.45 -1.53
C ALA A 289 -17.80 6.07 -1.03
N TYR A 290 -18.70 7.02 -1.05
CA TYR A 290 -19.99 6.89 -0.35
C TYR A 290 -20.98 6.00 -1.06
N GLN A 291 -20.93 5.86 -2.40
CA GLN A 291 -21.77 4.91 -3.12
C GLN A 291 -21.34 3.47 -2.83
N ALA A 292 -20.02 3.22 -2.77
CA ALA A 292 -19.48 1.95 -2.35
C ALA A 292 -19.82 1.65 -0.88
N ALA A 293 -19.73 2.64 0.03
CA ALA A 293 -20.09 2.49 1.43
C ALA A 293 -21.58 2.13 1.61
N GLU A 294 -22.50 2.81 0.91
CA GLU A 294 -23.94 2.47 0.90
C GLU A 294 -24.16 1.02 0.45
N ALA A 295 -23.52 0.61 -0.65
CA ALA A 295 -23.65 -0.76 -1.17
C ALA A 295 -23.05 -1.80 -0.21
N LEU A 296 -21.97 -1.49 0.50
CA LEU A 296 -21.39 -2.37 1.53
C LEU A 296 -22.32 -2.55 2.71
N VAL A 297 -22.91 -1.46 3.24
CA VAL A 297 -23.88 -1.52 4.34
C VAL A 297 -25.12 -2.29 3.91
N ASP A 298 -25.63 -2.06 2.71
CA ASP A 298 -26.79 -2.79 2.16
C ASP A 298 -26.50 -4.28 1.97
N ALA A 299 -25.25 -4.64 1.68
CA ALA A 299 -24.79 -6.03 1.59
C ALA A 299 -24.52 -6.67 2.97
N GLY A 300 -24.69 -5.92 4.06
CA GLY A 300 -24.47 -6.41 5.43
C GLY A 300 -23.01 -6.46 5.84
N ALA A 301 -22.14 -5.67 5.21
CA ALA A 301 -20.76 -5.51 5.65
C ALA A 301 -20.71 -4.92 7.08
N PRO A 302 -19.74 -5.34 7.91
CA PRO A 302 -19.61 -4.79 9.26
C PRO A 302 -19.21 -3.31 9.19
N VAL A 303 -19.73 -2.56 10.17
CA VAL A 303 -19.42 -1.15 10.42
C VAL A 303 -18.74 -1.07 11.78
N SER A 304 -17.56 -0.48 11.85
CA SER A 304 -16.88 -0.30 13.13
C SER A 304 -17.51 0.82 13.97
N ALA A 305 -17.22 0.83 15.26
CA ALA A 305 -17.70 1.86 16.17
C ALA A 305 -17.21 3.27 15.79
N ASP A 306 -16.04 3.36 15.22
CA ASP A 306 -15.31 4.58 14.82
C ASP A 306 -15.45 4.93 13.32
N ALA A 307 -16.30 4.25 12.57
CA ALA A 307 -16.51 4.47 11.13
C ALA A 307 -16.83 5.94 10.75
N LEU A 308 -17.36 6.74 11.69
CA LEU A 308 -17.66 8.16 11.47
C LEU A 308 -16.51 9.11 11.86
N GLU A 309 -15.37 8.62 12.34
CA GLU A 309 -14.27 9.49 12.80
C GLU A 309 -13.37 9.98 11.65
N HIS A 310 -13.39 9.28 10.50
CA HIS A 310 -12.51 9.56 9.37
C HIS A 310 -13.27 9.95 8.09
N ILE A 311 -14.13 10.98 8.19
CA ILE A 311 -14.95 11.43 7.04
C ILE A 311 -14.15 12.38 6.16
N GLU A 312 -13.99 12.05 4.87
CA GLU A 312 -13.23 12.88 3.93
C GLU A 312 -14.07 13.87 3.12
N GLY A 313 -15.34 13.62 2.92
CA GLY A 313 -16.22 14.44 2.08
C GLY A 313 -17.62 14.66 2.67
N ALA A 314 -18.50 15.22 1.86
CA ALA A 314 -19.87 15.54 2.27
C ALA A 314 -20.73 14.27 2.39
N LEU A 315 -20.67 13.62 3.55
CA LEU A 315 -21.47 12.44 3.88
C LEU A 315 -22.98 12.72 3.80
N SER A 316 -23.73 11.86 3.12
CA SER A 316 -25.19 12.02 3.00
C SER A 316 -25.92 11.72 4.32
N PRO A 317 -27.06 12.39 4.63
CA PRO A 317 -27.86 12.06 5.80
C PRO A 317 -28.37 10.61 5.78
N ALA A 318 -28.65 10.07 4.60
CA ALA A 318 -29.12 8.69 4.45
C ALA A 318 -28.04 7.70 4.88
N LEU A 319 -26.82 7.83 4.36
CA LEU A 319 -25.69 6.98 4.73
C LEU A 319 -25.32 7.17 6.21
N THR A 320 -25.36 8.41 6.74
CA THR A 320 -25.15 8.66 8.17
C THR A 320 -26.11 7.86 9.03
N ALA A 321 -27.42 7.88 8.69
CA ALA A 321 -28.42 7.12 9.42
C ALA A 321 -28.20 5.60 9.30
N GLN A 322 -27.78 5.10 8.14
CA GLN A 322 -27.44 3.69 7.93
C GLN A 322 -26.23 3.27 8.78
N LEU A 323 -25.14 4.06 8.78
CA LEU A 323 -23.93 3.77 9.58
C LEU A 323 -24.24 3.74 11.07
N LEU A 324 -25.00 4.73 11.59
CA LEU A 324 -25.44 4.75 12.98
C LEU A 324 -26.32 3.52 13.32
N ALA A 325 -27.25 3.15 12.44
CA ALA A 325 -28.07 1.97 12.63
C ALA A 325 -27.29 0.66 12.56
N ALA A 326 -26.20 0.63 11.80
CA ALA A 326 -25.30 -0.52 11.65
C ALA A 326 -24.27 -0.65 12.79
N GLY A 327 -24.12 0.35 13.67
CA GLY A 327 -23.29 0.24 14.86
C GLY A 327 -22.20 1.31 15.02
N ALA A 328 -22.05 2.23 14.07
CA ALA A 328 -21.15 3.36 14.25
C ALA A 328 -21.57 4.20 15.47
N LEU A 329 -20.61 4.60 16.30
CA LEU A 329 -20.89 5.41 17.47
C LEU A 329 -20.91 6.90 17.09
N PRO A 330 -21.92 7.66 17.56
CA PRO A 330 -21.92 9.10 17.39
C PRO A 330 -20.83 9.73 18.28
N SER A 331 -20.04 10.67 17.71
CA SER A 331 -19.09 11.46 18.48
C SER A 331 -19.17 12.94 18.11
N ALA A 332 -18.76 13.82 19.02
CA ALA A 332 -18.70 15.25 18.75
C ALA A 332 -17.62 15.56 17.69
N ALA A 333 -16.56 14.77 17.63
CA ALA A 333 -15.51 14.86 16.61
C ALA A 333 -16.08 14.53 15.22
N ALA A 334 -16.82 13.42 15.08
CA ALA A 334 -17.50 13.05 13.83
C ALA A 334 -18.52 14.13 13.40
N MET A 335 -19.23 14.74 14.36
CA MET A 335 -20.13 15.85 14.08
C MET A 335 -19.37 17.08 13.54
N ALA A 336 -18.25 17.47 14.15
CA ALA A 336 -17.42 18.57 13.69
C ALA A 336 -16.84 18.28 12.31
N GLN A 337 -16.36 17.06 12.06
CA GLN A 337 -15.85 16.64 10.78
C GLN A 337 -16.92 16.69 9.68
N CYS A 338 -18.15 16.24 9.94
CA CYS A 338 -19.28 16.39 9.00
C CYS A 338 -19.51 17.86 8.63
N VAL A 339 -19.46 18.77 9.62
CA VAL A 339 -19.61 20.20 9.35
C VAL A 339 -18.47 20.71 8.50
N ALA A 340 -17.23 20.40 8.84
CA ALA A 340 -16.03 20.78 8.08
C ALA A 340 -16.14 20.33 6.61
N CYS A 341 -16.61 19.11 6.39
CA CYS A 341 -16.80 18.53 5.05
C CYS A 341 -18.05 19.03 4.30
N GLY A 342 -18.80 19.99 4.87
CA GLY A 342 -20.00 20.57 4.21
C GLY A 342 -21.25 19.68 4.29
N ALA A 343 -21.35 18.81 5.30
CA ALA A 343 -22.48 17.93 5.54
C ALA A 343 -23.29 18.31 6.81
N PRO A 344 -23.86 19.51 6.92
CA PRO A 344 -24.51 19.99 8.15
C PRO A 344 -25.75 19.17 8.54
N ALA A 345 -26.44 18.55 7.59
CA ALA A 345 -27.59 17.70 7.86
C ALA A 345 -27.16 16.39 8.53
N SER A 346 -26.04 15.79 8.11
CA SER A 346 -25.44 14.62 8.74
C SER A 346 -24.91 14.94 10.14
N ALA A 347 -24.30 16.12 10.31
CA ALA A 347 -23.88 16.59 11.63
C ALA A 347 -25.04 16.70 12.62
N ARG A 348 -26.21 17.18 12.16
CA ARG A 348 -27.43 17.24 13.01
C ARG A 348 -27.93 15.85 13.40
N LEU A 349 -27.91 14.88 12.49
CA LEU A 349 -28.28 13.49 12.82
C LEU A 349 -27.35 12.88 13.88
N ILE A 350 -26.05 13.14 13.78
CA ILE A 350 -25.08 12.71 14.79
C ILE A 350 -25.37 13.41 16.12
N GLY A 351 -25.69 14.71 16.09
CA GLY A 351 -26.09 15.48 17.29
C GLY A 351 -27.37 14.94 17.95
N GLU A 352 -28.37 14.55 17.16
CA GLU A 352 -29.59 13.90 17.66
C GLU A 352 -29.27 12.54 18.34
N ALA A 353 -28.38 11.74 17.72
CA ALA A 353 -27.93 10.47 18.30
C ALA A 353 -27.12 10.68 19.59
N LEU A 354 -26.26 11.71 19.68
CA LEU A 354 -25.59 12.08 20.92
C LEU A 354 -26.56 12.50 22.02
N SER A 355 -27.56 13.31 21.68
CA SER A 355 -28.61 13.72 22.61
C SER A 355 -29.39 12.52 23.14
N ALA A 356 -29.73 11.56 22.29
CA ALA A 356 -30.38 10.31 22.69
C ALA A 356 -29.51 9.45 23.62
N ALA A 357 -28.18 9.59 23.54
CA ALA A 357 -27.20 8.97 24.44
C ALA A 357 -26.92 9.82 25.71
N GLU A 358 -27.77 10.84 26.01
CA GLU A 358 -27.66 11.73 27.16
C GLU A 358 -26.37 12.58 27.20
N VAL A 359 -25.73 12.84 26.05
CA VAL A 359 -24.57 13.74 25.92
C VAL A 359 -25.07 15.18 25.78
N ASP A 360 -24.45 16.11 26.50
CA ASP A 360 -24.68 17.55 26.29
C ASP A 360 -23.97 17.99 25.01
N VAL A 361 -24.71 18.04 23.91
CA VAL A 361 -24.17 18.22 22.56
C VAL A 361 -23.50 19.58 22.39
N GLY A 362 -24.04 20.65 22.97
CA GLY A 362 -23.53 22.01 22.80
C GLY A 362 -22.05 22.13 23.20
N PRO A 363 -21.71 21.92 24.49
CA PRO A 363 -20.32 21.99 24.95
C PRO A 363 -19.41 20.94 24.30
N ALA A 364 -19.90 19.73 24.04
CA ALA A 364 -19.11 18.69 23.41
C ALA A 364 -18.72 19.07 21.96
N PHE A 365 -19.67 19.56 21.20
CA PHE A 365 -19.43 20.05 19.83
C PHE A 365 -18.51 21.28 19.81
N ASP A 366 -18.70 22.25 20.73
CA ASP A 366 -17.86 23.46 20.79
C ASP A 366 -16.39 23.09 21.05
N THR A 367 -16.14 22.09 21.91
CA THR A 367 -14.81 21.56 22.14
C THR A 367 -14.22 20.93 20.88
N ALA A 368 -14.93 19.97 20.28
CA ALA A 368 -14.47 19.27 19.07
C ALA A 368 -14.26 20.23 17.90
N ARG A 369 -15.15 21.22 17.74
CA ARG A 369 -15.00 22.28 16.74
C ARG A 369 -13.75 23.11 16.94
N THR A 370 -13.44 23.46 18.19
CA THR A 370 -12.25 24.26 18.53
C THR A 370 -10.97 23.48 18.24
N ASP A 371 -10.95 22.21 18.60
CA ASP A 371 -9.80 21.32 18.37
C ASP A 371 -9.54 21.17 16.86
N LEU A 372 -10.59 20.86 16.08
CA LEU A 372 -10.49 20.71 14.63
C LEU A 372 -10.12 22.03 13.93
N LEU A 373 -10.65 23.17 14.37
CA LEU A 373 -10.26 24.49 13.85
C LEU A 373 -8.78 24.75 14.09
N THR A 374 -8.27 24.42 15.27
CA THR A 374 -6.84 24.60 15.62
C THR A 374 -5.95 23.76 14.71
N GLU A 375 -6.33 22.53 14.43
CA GLU A 375 -5.62 21.62 13.51
C GLU A 375 -5.63 22.16 12.06
N LEU A 376 -6.81 22.51 11.53
CA LEU A 376 -6.94 23.05 10.18
C LEU A 376 -6.20 24.37 9.99
N GLU A 377 -6.19 25.24 11.00
CA GLU A 377 -5.46 26.51 10.96
C GLU A 377 -3.94 26.29 11.01
N ALA A 378 -3.45 25.27 11.73
CA ALA A 378 -2.04 24.88 11.72
C ALA A 378 -1.64 24.35 10.33
N SER A 379 -2.44 23.46 9.73
CA SER A 379 -2.21 22.96 8.38
C SER A 379 -2.23 24.09 7.31
N LEU A 380 -3.09 25.11 7.48
CA LEU A 380 -3.09 26.28 6.61
C LEU A 380 -1.78 27.09 6.67
N VAL A 381 -1.12 27.13 7.81
CA VAL A 381 0.20 27.78 7.94
C VAL A 381 1.27 26.96 7.23
N GLU A 382 1.22 25.65 7.33
CA GLU A 382 2.17 24.76 6.65
C GLU A 382 2.05 24.84 5.14
N VAL A 383 0.83 24.80 4.60
CA VAL A 383 0.56 24.89 3.15
C VAL A 383 0.97 26.24 2.55
N GLN A 384 1.03 27.31 3.34
CA GLN A 384 1.57 28.60 2.87
C GLN A 384 3.08 28.54 2.58
N HIS A 385 3.81 27.59 3.16
CA HIS A 385 5.24 27.40 2.96
C HIS A 385 5.54 26.28 1.96
N ASP A 386 4.66 25.30 1.86
CA ASP A 386 4.73 24.18 0.93
C ASP A 386 3.29 23.77 0.52
N GLU A 387 2.92 24.07 -0.73
CA GLU A 387 1.56 23.79 -1.24
C GLU A 387 1.23 22.28 -1.21
N LEU A 388 2.23 21.40 -1.17
CA LEU A 388 2.08 19.95 -1.09
C LEU A 388 2.02 19.41 0.35
N ALA A 389 2.17 20.28 1.36
CA ALA A 389 2.15 19.87 2.77
C ALA A 389 0.81 19.28 3.21
N HIS A 390 -0.28 19.48 2.45
CA HIS A 390 -1.59 18.92 2.77
C HIS A 390 -2.40 18.65 1.49
N TYR A 391 -2.97 17.43 1.39
CA TYR A 391 -3.72 16.96 0.21
C TYR A 391 -4.92 17.85 -0.22
N LEU A 392 -5.56 18.55 0.73
CA LEU A 392 -6.66 19.47 0.41
C LEU A 392 -6.21 20.78 -0.25
N GLY A 393 -4.93 21.12 -0.15
CA GLY A 393 -4.43 22.42 -0.53
C GLY A 393 -5.05 23.59 0.26
N PRO A 394 -4.61 24.83 0.03
CA PRO A 394 -5.05 25.98 0.81
C PRO A 394 -6.55 26.29 0.66
N GLU A 395 -7.13 26.12 -0.53
CA GLU A 395 -8.55 26.41 -0.77
C GLU A 395 -9.49 25.39 -0.09
N GLY A 396 -9.10 24.12 -0.07
CA GLY A 396 -9.86 23.06 0.61
C GLY A 396 -9.88 23.26 2.13
N LEU A 397 -8.73 23.57 2.70
CA LEU A 397 -8.60 23.86 4.13
C LEU A 397 -9.40 25.11 4.54
N LEU A 398 -9.31 26.21 3.78
CA LEU A 398 -10.09 27.43 4.03
C LEU A 398 -11.59 27.15 4.02
N ARG A 399 -12.06 26.35 3.08
CA ARG A 399 -13.47 25.97 2.96
C ARG A 399 -13.94 25.20 4.18
N ARG A 400 -13.14 24.26 4.70
CA ARG A 400 -13.44 23.50 5.92
C ARG A 400 -13.53 24.42 7.15
N VAL A 401 -12.60 25.37 7.28
CA VAL A 401 -12.61 26.37 8.35
C VAL A 401 -13.87 27.26 8.29
N GLU A 402 -14.25 27.71 7.10
CA GLU A 402 -15.46 28.52 6.90
C GLU A 402 -16.75 27.75 7.28
N HIS A 403 -16.86 26.50 6.90
CA HIS A 403 -17.99 25.66 7.28
C HIS A 403 -18.11 25.53 8.80
N LEU A 404 -17.00 25.24 9.50
CA LEU A 404 -17.01 25.13 10.96
C LEU A 404 -17.36 26.44 11.66
N ARG A 405 -16.88 27.58 11.16
CA ARG A 405 -17.15 28.90 11.77
C ARG A 405 -18.58 29.37 11.54
N SER A 406 -19.18 29.01 10.40
CA SER A 406 -20.53 29.43 10.02
C SER A 406 -21.66 28.52 10.54
N PHE A 407 -21.31 27.33 11.03
CA PHE A 407 -22.32 26.37 11.49
C PHE A 407 -22.87 26.76 12.86
N GLU A 408 -24.20 26.79 12.94
CA GLU A 408 -24.96 26.97 14.18
C GLU A 408 -25.74 25.67 14.47
N LEU A 409 -25.73 25.24 15.73
CA LEU A 409 -26.45 24.06 16.27
C LEU A 409 -27.97 24.21 16.18
#